data_7ad49df1eb554d409c9914cc7938f304
#
_entry.id   7ad49df1eb554d409c9914cc7938f304
#
_cell.length_a   1.000
_cell.length_b   1.000
_cell.length_c   1.000
_cell.angle_alpha   90.00
_cell.angle_beta   90.00
_cell.angle_gamma   90.00
#
_symmetry.space_group_name_H-M   'P 1'
#
loop_
_entity.id
_entity.type
_entity.pdbx_description
1 polymer ?
#
loop_
_entity_poly.entity_id
_entity_poly.type
_entity_poly.pdbx_seq_one_letter_code
_entity_poly.pdbx_strand_id
1 'polypeptide(L)'
;MHTLRSFWRLARPFWVSEQKYPALLLLLATVLMNLCLVGVNILNNFWNLHFYNALQAKDYPGFLLGGLQFILLQIGLAAFTVGAFHFQQKLTLRWRRWATRNMLDQWLGNQRYQRLKLTETDVDNPDQRIAEDIDLFIIKSLKLSLGLMTSVVSLFSFLHILWQASSLVSVPFAGHSLIIPGLLVWVALVYALLGTGLAFWLGRALPRLNFMQQRREADFRFSLMRLRENADSVAQYRGETVENARFNQRLEAALENFWALVKKQKLIMGYSTFYLRSATVIPMFIMAPQFFAGAFPLGRLTQISAAFGEVHAAIAYLVDVFPELSEWKSVIDRLIGFQERLDNVEVESGVVHGQQLNGLHIKDLDIWLPNGRRLLDGFNLSLEPGDSLLISAPSGYGKSTLIRAVTGLWPHASGSTRYDRERALTLSQKPYLPLGSLREALWYPNPPHREEDAALRLTMQQVGLQHLSEQLDQERDWAQTLSVGEQQRCAFVRALMARPAVLFLDESSSALDSANEARCYQLLKQTLPETILISVGHNASLERFHWQVLELQSEAQWGHRKVKQPV
;
A
#
# COMPACT_ATOMS: atom_id res chain seq x y z
N MET A 1 9.41 -18.51 13.58
CA MET A 1 8.01 -18.98 13.77
C MET A 1 7.00 -17.83 13.75
N HIS A 2 7.27 -16.65 14.32
CA HIS A 2 6.36 -15.51 14.33
C HIS A 2 5.97 -15.05 12.91
N THR A 3 6.93 -14.82 12.03
CA THR A 3 6.70 -14.34 10.65
C THR A 3 5.81 -15.27 9.82
N LEU A 4 5.98 -16.60 9.96
CA LEU A 4 5.12 -17.57 9.24
C LEU A 4 3.67 -17.57 9.77
N ARG A 5 3.47 -17.33 11.07
CA ARG A 5 2.13 -17.18 11.64
C ARG A 5 1.48 -15.89 11.12
N SER A 6 2.23 -14.80 11.09
CA SER A 6 1.79 -13.50 10.54
C SER A 6 1.46 -13.60 9.06
N PHE A 7 2.30 -14.26 8.27
CA PHE A 7 2.02 -14.55 6.86
C PHE A 7 0.70 -15.30 6.70
N TRP A 8 0.51 -16.37 7.48
CA TRP A 8 -0.69 -17.18 7.37
C TRP A 8 -1.95 -16.42 7.81
N ARG A 9 -1.85 -15.54 8.80
CA ARG A 9 -2.95 -14.65 9.22
C ARG A 9 -3.42 -13.75 8.08
N LEU A 10 -2.50 -13.19 7.28
CA LEU A 10 -2.81 -12.35 6.11
C LEU A 10 -3.27 -13.17 4.90
N ALA A 11 -2.68 -14.34 4.66
CA ALA A 11 -2.96 -15.15 3.48
C ALA A 11 -4.24 -15.98 3.60
N ARG A 12 -4.50 -16.61 4.77
CA ARG A 12 -5.60 -17.52 5.00
C ARG A 12 -6.97 -17.00 4.57
N PRO A 13 -7.35 -15.74 4.86
CA PRO A 13 -8.67 -15.23 4.49
C PRO A 13 -8.97 -15.34 2.99
N PHE A 14 -7.98 -15.12 2.12
CA PHE A 14 -8.13 -15.29 0.68
C PHE A 14 -8.38 -16.77 0.30
N TRP A 15 -7.61 -17.70 0.88
CA TRP A 15 -7.69 -19.12 0.57
C TRP A 15 -8.94 -19.82 1.13
N VAL A 16 -9.70 -19.14 1.99
CA VAL A 16 -10.98 -19.64 2.54
C VAL A 16 -12.17 -18.87 1.95
N SER A 17 -11.93 -17.77 1.21
CA SER A 17 -12.95 -16.92 0.61
C SER A 17 -13.72 -17.61 -0.53
N GLU A 18 -14.68 -16.90 -1.12
CA GLU A 18 -15.40 -17.30 -2.33
C GLU A 18 -14.47 -17.60 -3.52
N GLN A 19 -13.25 -17.03 -3.50
CA GLN A 19 -12.24 -17.22 -4.54
C GLN A 19 -11.41 -18.50 -4.40
N LYS A 20 -11.63 -19.33 -3.37
CA LYS A 20 -10.79 -20.49 -3.04
C LYS A 20 -10.60 -21.47 -4.20
N TYR A 21 -11.66 -21.91 -4.87
CA TYR A 21 -11.55 -22.90 -5.95
C TYR A 21 -10.79 -22.36 -7.19
N PRO A 22 -11.14 -21.19 -7.75
CA PRO A 22 -10.37 -20.62 -8.85
C PRO A 22 -8.92 -20.30 -8.48
N ALA A 23 -8.67 -19.87 -7.22
CA ALA A 23 -7.31 -19.58 -6.75
C ALA A 23 -6.46 -20.88 -6.63
N LEU A 24 -7.02 -21.95 -6.05
CA LEU A 24 -6.35 -23.25 -5.97
C LEU A 24 -6.06 -23.85 -7.34
N LEU A 25 -6.99 -23.74 -8.29
CA LEU A 25 -6.77 -24.20 -9.67
C LEU A 25 -5.62 -23.45 -10.35
N LEU A 26 -5.57 -22.12 -10.19
CA LEU A 26 -4.48 -21.30 -10.73
C LEU A 26 -3.14 -21.62 -10.05
N LEU A 27 -3.14 -21.83 -8.73
CA LEU A 27 -1.94 -22.24 -8.00
C LEU A 27 -1.45 -23.61 -8.50
N LEU A 28 -2.34 -24.59 -8.62
CA LEU A 28 -2.01 -25.91 -9.14
C LEU A 28 -1.44 -25.85 -10.55
N ALA A 29 -2.07 -25.08 -11.44
CA ALA A 29 -1.56 -24.87 -12.80
C ALA A 29 -0.17 -24.23 -12.79
N THR A 30 0.05 -23.21 -11.94
CA THR A 30 1.35 -22.55 -11.80
C THR A 30 2.41 -23.52 -11.29
N VAL A 31 2.11 -24.30 -10.26
CA VAL A 31 2.99 -25.34 -9.71
C VAL A 31 3.32 -26.38 -10.77
N LEU A 32 2.31 -26.89 -11.49
CA LEU A 32 2.51 -27.89 -12.54
C LEU A 32 3.43 -27.35 -13.65
N MET A 33 3.20 -26.12 -14.13
CA MET A 33 4.06 -25.49 -15.15
C MET A 33 5.50 -25.36 -14.66
N ASN A 34 5.71 -24.94 -13.41
CA ASN A 34 7.06 -24.86 -12.83
C ASN A 34 7.73 -26.25 -12.67
N LEU A 35 6.99 -27.28 -12.30
CA LEU A 35 7.51 -28.63 -12.25
C LEU A 35 7.85 -29.17 -13.66
N CYS A 36 7.05 -28.85 -14.67
CA CYS A 36 7.37 -29.15 -16.07
C CYS A 36 8.67 -28.48 -16.52
N LEU A 37 8.95 -27.24 -16.09
CA LEU A 37 10.23 -26.56 -16.35
C LEU A 37 11.41 -27.35 -15.78
N VAL A 38 11.30 -27.82 -14.53
CA VAL A 38 12.34 -28.69 -13.93
C VAL A 38 12.48 -29.98 -14.73
N GLY A 39 11.36 -30.58 -15.16
CA GLY A 39 11.36 -31.77 -16.02
C GLY A 39 12.10 -31.55 -17.35
N VAL A 40 11.84 -30.41 -18.01
CA VAL A 40 12.56 -30.05 -19.25
C VAL A 40 14.06 -29.86 -19.00
N ASN A 41 14.45 -29.25 -17.88
CA ASN A 41 15.87 -29.11 -17.52
C ASN A 41 16.56 -30.48 -17.29
N ILE A 42 15.85 -31.43 -16.68
CA ILE A 42 16.32 -32.82 -16.53
C ILE A 42 16.48 -33.47 -17.92
N LEU A 43 15.50 -33.36 -18.79
CA LEU A 43 15.57 -33.86 -20.16
C LEU A 43 16.72 -33.22 -20.96
N ASN A 44 16.93 -31.94 -20.79
CA ASN A 44 18.05 -31.21 -21.41
C ASN A 44 19.41 -31.73 -20.90
N ASN A 45 19.52 -32.13 -19.64
CA ASN A 45 20.72 -32.73 -19.09
C ASN A 45 21.01 -34.12 -19.72
N PHE A 46 19.97 -34.97 -19.93
CA PHE A 46 20.14 -36.22 -20.67
C PHE A 46 20.37 -36.03 -22.15
N TRP A 47 19.79 -35.00 -22.76
CA TRP A 47 20.08 -34.60 -24.14
C TRP A 47 21.58 -34.28 -24.34
N ASN A 48 22.18 -33.52 -23.40
CA ASN A 48 23.62 -33.26 -23.41
C ASN A 48 24.43 -34.56 -23.53
N LEU A 49 24.11 -35.57 -22.75
CA LEU A 49 24.79 -36.86 -22.81
C LEU A 49 24.75 -37.47 -24.21
N HIS A 50 23.56 -37.60 -24.80
CA HIS A 50 23.38 -38.26 -26.10
C HIS A 50 23.96 -37.43 -27.27
N PHE A 51 23.72 -36.17 -27.30
CA PHE A 51 24.14 -35.26 -28.35
C PHE A 51 25.68 -35.21 -28.47
N TYR A 52 26.37 -35.01 -27.35
CA TYR A 52 27.85 -34.94 -27.38
C TYR A 52 28.51 -36.30 -27.61
N ASN A 53 27.85 -37.38 -27.26
CA ASN A 53 28.32 -38.73 -27.60
C ASN A 53 28.18 -39.02 -29.11
N ALA A 54 27.07 -38.62 -29.74
CA ALA A 54 26.91 -38.73 -31.20
C ALA A 54 27.97 -37.89 -31.95
N LEU A 55 28.25 -36.68 -31.45
CA LEU A 55 29.28 -35.84 -31.99
C LEU A 55 30.67 -36.49 -31.90
N GLN A 56 31.04 -37.03 -30.74
CA GLN A 56 32.31 -37.72 -30.52
C GLN A 56 32.44 -38.96 -31.40
N ALA A 57 31.37 -39.74 -31.57
CA ALA A 57 31.31 -40.91 -32.42
C ALA A 57 31.22 -40.59 -33.91
N LYS A 58 31.14 -39.31 -34.32
CA LYS A 58 30.92 -38.84 -35.70
C LYS A 58 29.63 -39.43 -36.32
N ASP A 59 28.63 -39.74 -35.50
CA ASP A 59 27.32 -40.19 -35.93
C ASP A 59 26.47 -39.02 -36.41
N TYR A 60 26.49 -38.76 -37.72
CA TYR A 60 25.77 -37.63 -38.34
C TYR A 60 24.24 -37.76 -38.22
N PRO A 61 23.60 -38.95 -38.47
CA PRO A 61 22.19 -39.11 -38.23
C PRO A 61 21.78 -38.85 -36.77
N GLY A 62 22.52 -39.38 -35.78
CA GLY A 62 22.29 -39.12 -34.35
C GLY A 62 22.47 -37.66 -33.98
N PHE A 63 23.42 -36.97 -34.55
CA PHE A 63 23.63 -35.54 -34.39
C PHE A 63 22.44 -34.69 -34.90
N LEU A 64 21.91 -35.00 -36.10
CA LEU A 64 20.74 -34.28 -36.66
C LEU A 64 19.49 -34.53 -35.81
N LEU A 65 19.26 -35.76 -35.37
CA LEU A 65 18.15 -36.10 -34.46
C LEU A 65 18.26 -35.36 -33.14
N GLY A 66 19.47 -35.31 -32.58
CA GLY A 66 19.77 -34.52 -31.38
C GLY A 66 19.47 -33.02 -31.56
N GLY A 67 19.80 -32.44 -32.73
CA GLY A 67 19.46 -31.07 -33.07
C GLY A 67 17.94 -30.81 -33.06
N LEU A 68 17.16 -31.71 -33.69
CA LEU A 68 15.68 -31.62 -33.66
C LEU A 68 15.11 -31.74 -32.24
N GLN A 69 15.62 -32.71 -31.44
CA GLN A 69 15.22 -32.87 -30.06
C GLN A 69 15.49 -31.61 -29.22
N PHE A 70 16.64 -30.94 -29.43
CA PHE A 70 16.96 -29.69 -28.78
C PHE A 70 15.92 -28.60 -29.07
N ILE A 71 15.58 -28.42 -30.36
CA ILE A 71 14.58 -27.41 -30.76
C ILE A 71 13.24 -27.68 -30.07
N LEU A 72 12.79 -28.96 -30.02
CA LEU A 72 11.55 -29.32 -29.33
C LEU A 72 11.60 -29.08 -27.83
N LEU A 73 12.74 -29.36 -27.18
CA LEU A 73 12.95 -29.08 -25.76
C LEU A 73 12.90 -27.57 -25.48
N GLN A 74 13.53 -26.75 -26.35
CA GLN A 74 13.51 -25.28 -26.18
C GLN A 74 12.10 -24.69 -26.42
N ILE A 75 11.34 -25.20 -27.38
CA ILE A 75 9.94 -24.81 -27.59
C ILE A 75 9.11 -25.18 -26.33
N GLY A 76 9.28 -26.38 -25.79
CA GLY A 76 8.65 -26.80 -24.54
C GLY A 76 9.03 -25.90 -23.36
N LEU A 77 10.31 -25.58 -23.21
CA LEU A 77 10.82 -24.69 -22.18
C LEU A 77 10.15 -23.30 -22.27
N ALA A 78 10.09 -22.73 -23.47
CA ALA A 78 9.46 -21.44 -23.71
C ALA A 78 7.95 -21.51 -23.39
N ALA A 79 7.25 -22.54 -23.84
CA ALA A 79 5.80 -22.72 -23.61
C ALA A 79 5.49 -22.85 -22.11
N PHE A 80 6.24 -23.66 -21.35
CA PHE A 80 6.04 -23.80 -19.91
C PHE A 80 6.42 -22.53 -19.15
N THR A 81 7.46 -21.80 -19.58
CA THR A 81 7.85 -20.51 -18.97
C THR A 81 6.74 -19.48 -19.14
N VAL A 82 6.21 -19.31 -20.34
CA VAL A 82 5.11 -18.38 -20.62
C VAL A 82 3.83 -18.83 -19.88
N GLY A 83 3.55 -20.15 -19.85
CA GLY A 83 2.42 -20.71 -19.12
C GLY A 83 2.51 -20.44 -17.61
N ALA A 84 3.67 -20.72 -16.99
CA ALA A 84 3.91 -20.47 -15.58
C ALA A 84 3.71 -19.00 -15.24
N PHE A 85 4.31 -18.08 -16.02
CA PHE A 85 4.13 -16.65 -15.88
C PHE A 85 2.65 -16.24 -15.99
N HIS A 86 1.96 -16.73 -17.02
CA HIS A 86 0.55 -16.37 -17.25
C HIS A 86 -0.36 -16.78 -16.07
N PHE A 87 -0.27 -18.02 -15.61
CA PHE A 87 -1.09 -18.50 -14.49
C PHE A 87 -0.72 -17.80 -13.17
N GLN A 88 0.56 -17.56 -12.94
CA GLN A 88 1.02 -16.80 -11.78
C GLN A 88 0.47 -15.36 -11.78
N GLN A 89 0.52 -14.65 -12.92
CA GLN A 89 -0.03 -13.30 -13.01
C GLN A 89 -1.55 -13.26 -12.80
N LYS A 90 -2.29 -14.23 -13.36
CA LYS A 90 -3.72 -14.35 -13.09
C LYS A 90 -4.04 -14.55 -11.61
N LEU A 91 -3.25 -15.39 -10.92
CA LEU A 91 -3.38 -15.63 -9.48
C LEU A 91 -3.08 -14.35 -8.69
N THR A 92 -1.97 -13.67 -9.02
CA THR A 92 -1.56 -12.40 -8.41
C THR A 92 -2.67 -11.35 -8.51
N LEU A 93 -3.21 -11.11 -9.72
CA LEU A 93 -4.27 -10.12 -9.94
C LEU A 93 -5.56 -10.46 -9.18
N ARG A 94 -5.92 -11.74 -9.11
CA ARG A 94 -7.12 -12.18 -8.40
C ARG A 94 -6.97 -12.01 -6.90
N TRP A 95 -5.81 -12.40 -6.33
CA TRP A 95 -5.51 -12.23 -4.92
C TRP A 95 -5.42 -10.76 -4.54
N ARG A 96 -4.72 -9.94 -5.36
CA ARG A 96 -4.63 -8.49 -5.15
C ARG A 96 -6.01 -7.82 -5.13
N ARG A 97 -6.86 -8.12 -6.12
CA ARG A 97 -8.22 -7.56 -6.18
C ARG A 97 -9.02 -7.87 -4.91
N TRP A 98 -8.97 -9.12 -4.46
CA TRP A 98 -9.68 -9.53 -3.25
C TRP A 98 -9.10 -8.85 -2.00
N ALA A 99 -7.79 -8.90 -1.81
CA ALA A 99 -7.11 -8.35 -0.64
C ALA A 99 -7.27 -6.84 -0.51
N THR A 100 -7.13 -6.11 -1.63
CA THR A 100 -7.31 -4.66 -1.66
C THR A 100 -8.76 -4.27 -1.33
N ARG A 101 -9.77 -4.95 -1.90
CA ARG A 101 -11.17 -4.69 -1.57
C ARG A 101 -11.46 -4.94 -0.10
N ASN A 102 -11.04 -6.08 0.41
CA ASN A 102 -11.23 -6.43 1.81
C ASN A 102 -10.58 -5.42 2.77
N MET A 103 -9.39 -4.92 2.44
CA MET A 103 -8.71 -3.91 3.24
C MET A 103 -9.41 -2.53 3.15
N LEU A 104 -9.89 -2.15 1.96
CA LEU A 104 -10.67 -0.93 1.77
C LEU A 104 -11.99 -0.98 2.55
N ASP A 105 -12.70 -2.10 2.51
CA ASP A 105 -13.95 -2.28 3.26
C ASP A 105 -13.71 -2.18 4.77
N GLN A 106 -12.61 -2.74 5.27
CA GLN A 106 -12.23 -2.61 6.69
C GLN A 106 -11.83 -1.18 7.06
N TRP A 107 -11.08 -0.49 6.21
CA TRP A 107 -10.57 0.86 6.47
C TRP A 107 -11.68 1.92 6.40
N LEU A 108 -12.58 1.82 5.41
CA LEU A 108 -13.71 2.74 5.23
C LEU A 108 -14.85 2.42 6.18
N GLY A 109 -15.02 1.14 6.53
CA GLY A 109 -16.08 0.67 7.41
C GLY A 109 -16.06 1.37 8.78
N ASN A 110 -17.25 1.75 9.29
CA ASN A 110 -17.40 2.43 10.56
C ASN A 110 -16.50 3.67 10.74
N GLN A 111 -16.12 4.32 9.64
CA GLN A 111 -15.26 5.53 9.65
C GLN A 111 -13.90 5.29 10.34
N ARG A 112 -13.36 4.07 10.31
CA ARG A 112 -12.08 3.72 10.95
C ARG A 112 -10.93 4.60 10.49
N TYR A 113 -10.91 5.03 9.22
CA TYR A 113 -9.91 5.97 8.70
C TYR A 113 -9.83 7.30 9.47
N GLN A 114 -10.97 7.81 9.93
CA GLN A 114 -11.05 9.04 10.71
C GLN A 114 -10.65 8.80 12.17
N ARG A 115 -11.09 7.70 12.76
CA ARG A 115 -10.77 7.32 14.14
C ARG A 115 -9.27 7.06 14.32
N LEU A 116 -8.62 6.39 13.38
CA LEU A 116 -7.17 6.21 13.37
C LEU A 116 -6.43 7.55 13.42
N LYS A 117 -6.88 8.54 12.66
CA LYS A 117 -6.27 9.87 12.66
C LYS A 117 -6.39 10.60 14.00
N LEU A 118 -7.41 10.30 14.81
CA LEU A 118 -7.64 10.95 16.09
C LEU A 118 -6.92 10.28 17.26
N THR A 119 -6.66 8.98 17.17
CA THR A 119 -6.08 8.18 18.26
C THR A 119 -4.55 8.08 18.19
N GLU A 120 -3.96 8.22 17.01
CA GLU A 120 -2.50 8.08 16.82
C GLU A 120 -1.90 9.34 16.18
N THR A 121 -0.84 9.87 16.82
CA THR A 121 -0.06 11.01 16.32
C THR A 121 0.88 10.65 15.16
N ASP A 122 1.17 9.37 14.97
CA ASP A 122 2.07 8.86 13.93
C ASP A 122 1.34 7.83 13.06
N VAL A 123 0.48 8.33 12.18
CA VAL A 123 -0.26 7.47 11.23
C VAL A 123 0.69 7.00 10.15
N ASP A 124 1.07 5.74 10.20
CA ASP A 124 1.76 5.05 9.11
C ASP A 124 0.86 5.10 7.85
N ASN A 125 1.37 5.66 6.76
CA ASN A 125 0.69 5.94 5.48
C ASN A 125 -0.29 4.83 5.03
N PRO A 126 -1.60 4.91 5.31
CA PRO A 126 -2.58 3.86 4.96
C PRO A 126 -2.70 3.65 3.46
N ASP A 127 -2.53 4.72 2.67
CA ASP A 127 -2.51 4.71 1.22
C ASP A 127 -1.42 3.78 0.68
N GLN A 128 -0.21 3.86 1.24
CA GLN A 128 0.91 3.01 0.87
C GLN A 128 0.67 1.53 1.27
N ARG A 129 0.07 1.29 2.45
CA ARG A 129 -0.27 -0.07 2.90
C ARG A 129 -1.25 -0.75 1.96
N ILE A 130 -2.29 -0.01 1.50
CA ILE A 130 -3.34 -0.53 0.64
C ILE A 130 -2.88 -0.64 -0.82
N ALA A 131 -2.17 0.37 -1.34
CA ALA A 131 -1.80 0.42 -2.75
C ALA A 131 -0.54 -0.40 -3.09
N GLU A 132 0.49 -0.37 -2.23
CA GLU A 132 1.81 -0.93 -2.51
C GLU A 132 2.11 -2.20 -1.70
N ASP A 133 1.93 -2.17 -0.37
CA ASP A 133 2.36 -3.29 0.49
C ASP A 133 1.54 -4.56 0.24
N ILE A 134 0.25 -4.47 -0.07
CA ILE A 134 -0.57 -5.63 -0.46
C ILE A 134 -0.01 -6.28 -1.73
N ASP A 135 0.35 -5.48 -2.72
CA ASP A 135 0.91 -5.98 -3.99
C ASP A 135 2.27 -6.65 -3.77
N LEU A 136 3.17 -5.98 -3.04
CA LEU A 136 4.47 -6.53 -2.67
C LEU A 136 4.36 -7.82 -1.86
N PHE A 137 3.42 -7.89 -0.91
CA PHE A 137 3.14 -9.09 -0.13
C PHE A 137 2.80 -10.28 -1.02
N ILE A 138 1.88 -10.09 -1.97
CA ILE A 138 1.40 -11.17 -2.84
C ILE A 138 2.50 -11.61 -3.80
N ILE A 139 3.14 -10.65 -4.51
CA ILE A 139 4.19 -10.95 -5.49
C ILE A 139 5.35 -11.70 -4.82
N LYS A 140 5.84 -11.18 -3.68
CA LYS A 140 6.96 -11.80 -2.98
C LYS A 140 6.59 -13.16 -2.37
N SER A 141 5.38 -13.30 -1.82
CA SER A 141 4.92 -14.59 -1.29
C SER A 141 4.89 -15.69 -2.36
N LEU A 142 4.34 -15.40 -3.53
CA LEU A 142 4.31 -16.35 -4.64
C LEU A 142 5.71 -16.62 -5.18
N LYS A 143 6.53 -15.57 -5.40
CA LYS A 143 7.90 -15.71 -5.89
C LYS A 143 8.76 -16.56 -4.97
N LEU A 144 8.74 -16.27 -3.66
CA LEU A 144 9.52 -17.01 -2.67
C LEU A 144 9.07 -18.46 -2.54
N SER A 145 7.75 -18.70 -2.50
CA SER A 145 7.21 -20.06 -2.34
C SER A 145 7.47 -20.94 -3.57
N LEU A 146 7.22 -20.41 -4.78
CA LEU A 146 7.43 -21.14 -6.03
C LEU A 146 8.93 -21.33 -6.30
N GLY A 147 9.75 -20.29 -6.07
CA GLY A 147 11.19 -20.38 -6.24
C GLY A 147 11.84 -21.39 -5.28
N LEU A 148 11.41 -21.42 -4.01
CA LEU A 148 11.87 -22.43 -3.04
C LEU A 148 11.47 -23.84 -3.49
N MET A 149 10.22 -24.02 -3.92
CA MET A 149 9.73 -25.31 -4.42
C MET A 149 10.57 -25.80 -5.61
N THR A 150 10.77 -24.95 -6.62
CA THR A 150 11.54 -25.32 -7.81
C THR A 150 13.00 -25.60 -7.48
N SER A 151 13.63 -24.80 -6.60
CA SER A 151 15.00 -25.03 -6.16
C SER A 151 15.17 -26.34 -5.40
N VAL A 152 14.23 -26.69 -4.50
CA VAL A 152 14.27 -27.94 -3.77
C VAL A 152 14.10 -29.14 -4.71
N VAL A 153 13.13 -29.09 -5.64
CA VAL A 153 12.90 -30.19 -6.60
C VAL A 153 14.10 -30.34 -7.53
N SER A 154 14.65 -29.24 -8.06
CA SER A 154 15.87 -29.24 -8.88
C SER A 154 17.06 -29.83 -8.11
N LEU A 155 17.27 -29.38 -6.86
CA LEU A 155 18.35 -29.88 -6.01
C LEU A 155 18.33 -31.41 -5.88
N PHE A 156 17.20 -31.98 -5.46
CA PHE A 156 17.09 -33.44 -5.28
C PHE A 156 17.25 -34.19 -6.61
N SER A 157 16.65 -33.67 -7.69
CA SER A 157 16.73 -34.32 -9.01
C SER A 157 18.16 -34.31 -9.54
N PHE A 158 18.88 -33.19 -9.50
CA PHE A 158 20.23 -33.10 -10.02
C PHE A 158 21.29 -33.68 -9.08
N LEU A 159 21.06 -33.71 -7.75
CA LEU A 159 21.87 -34.50 -6.82
C LEU A 159 21.83 -35.97 -7.15
N HIS A 160 20.66 -36.50 -7.46
CA HIS A 160 20.51 -37.91 -7.86
C HIS A 160 21.27 -38.22 -9.15
N ILE A 161 21.12 -37.38 -10.18
CA ILE A 161 21.85 -37.50 -11.44
C ILE A 161 23.38 -37.43 -11.21
N LEU A 162 23.81 -36.44 -10.42
CA LEU A 162 25.23 -36.21 -10.13
C LEU A 162 25.82 -37.40 -9.32
N TRP A 163 25.07 -37.93 -8.37
CA TRP A 163 25.46 -39.14 -7.60
C TRP A 163 25.70 -40.35 -8.50
N GLN A 164 24.72 -40.68 -9.35
CA GLN A 164 24.85 -41.76 -10.31
C GLN A 164 26.00 -41.56 -11.30
N ALA A 165 26.14 -40.30 -11.76
CA ALA A 165 27.16 -39.96 -12.74
C ALA A 165 28.60 -40.01 -12.18
N SER A 166 28.77 -39.78 -10.87
CA SER A 166 30.08 -39.76 -10.20
C SER A 166 30.42 -41.02 -9.37
N SER A 167 29.60 -42.06 -9.44
CA SER A 167 29.77 -43.28 -8.64
C SER A 167 31.08 -44.06 -8.92
N LEU A 168 31.68 -43.86 -10.10
CA LEU A 168 32.91 -44.53 -10.57
C LEU A 168 34.15 -43.63 -10.60
N VAL A 169 34.09 -42.46 -9.97
CA VAL A 169 35.19 -41.50 -9.98
C VAL A 169 36.29 -41.95 -9.04
N SER A 170 37.46 -42.28 -9.58
CA SER A 170 38.68 -42.56 -8.81
C SER A 170 39.60 -41.33 -8.83
N VAL A 171 40.04 -40.90 -7.65
CA VAL A 171 41.04 -39.84 -7.53
C VAL A 171 42.38 -40.44 -7.22
N PRO A 172 43.44 -40.21 -8.02
CA PRO A 172 44.79 -40.65 -7.70
C PRO A 172 45.29 -39.82 -6.48
N PHE A 173 45.47 -40.48 -5.36
CA PHE A 173 46.03 -39.83 -4.16
C PHE A 173 47.17 -40.71 -3.60
N ALA A 174 48.36 -40.12 -3.50
CA ALA A 174 49.55 -40.75 -2.94
C ALA A 174 49.86 -42.15 -3.51
N GLY A 175 49.67 -42.37 -4.84
CA GLY A 175 49.96 -43.65 -5.50
C GLY A 175 48.84 -44.72 -5.41
N HIS A 176 47.75 -44.42 -4.76
CA HIS A 176 46.56 -45.25 -4.66
C HIS A 176 45.35 -44.60 -5.34
N SER A 177 44.50 -45.37 -5.98
CA SER A 177 43.23 -44.87 -6.52
C SER A 177 42.14 -44.97 -5.44
N LEU A 178 41.72 -43.82 -4.85
CA LEU A 178 40.61 -43.77 -3.93
C LEU A 178 39.31 -43.57 -4.70
N ILE A 179 38.39 -44.52 -4.55
CA ILE A 179 37.05 -44.42 -5.11
C ILE A 179 36.14 -43.82 -4.00
N ILE A 180 35.70 -42.57 -4.20
CA ILE A 180 34.78 -41.88 -3.28
C ILE A 180 33.40 -41.87 -3.93
N PRO A 181 32.42 -42.62 -3.40
CA PRO A 181 31.07 -42.61 -3.95
C PRO A 181 30.46 -41.22 -3.93
N GLY A 182 29.95 -40.74 -5.08
CA GLY A 182 29.35 -39.42 -5.17
C GLY A 182 30.32 -38.25 -4.95
N LEU A 183 31.61 -38.40 -5.24
CA LEU A 183 32.64 -37.36 -5.03
C LEU A 183 32.18 -35.97 -5.47
N LEU A 184 31.58 -35.85 -6.66
CA LEU A 184 31.17 -34.58 -7.21
C LEU A 184 29.98 -33.96 -6.45
N VAL A 185 29.17 -34.75 -5.79
CA VAL A 185 28.12 -34.25 -4.88
C VAL A 185 28.76 -33.55 -3.67
N TRP A 186 29.75 -34.19 -3.06
CA TRP A 186 30.46 -33.59 -1.93
C TRP A 186 31.22 -32.32 -2.33
N VAL A 187 31.86 -32.35 -3.50
CA VAL A 187 32.54 -31.16 -4.04
C VAL A 187 31.54 -30.04 -4.32
N ALA A 188 30.35 -30.34 -4.90
CA ALA A 188 29.33 -29.34 -5.14
C ALA A 188 28.80 -28.71 -3.83
N LEU A 189 28.58 -29.53 -2.81
CA LEU A 189 28.11 -29.05 -1.51
C LEU A 189 29.16 -28.17 -0.82
N VAL A 190 30.41 -28.63 -0.77
CA VAL A 190 31.53 -27.85 -0.18
C VAL A 190 31.74 -26.54 -0.95
N TYR A 191 31.78 -26.61 -2.29
CA TYR A 191 31.93 -25.44 -3.14
C TYR A 191 30.79 -24.45 -2.93
N ALA A 192 29.55 -24.93 -2.89
CA ALA A 192 28.38 -24.07 -2.67
C ALA A 192 28.40 -23.42 -1.26
N LEU A 193 28.72 -24.18 -0.21
CA LEU A 193 28.80 -23.67 1.15
C LEU A 193 29.89 -22.62 1.32
N LEU A 194 31.12 -22.91 0.82
CA LEU A 194 32.25 -21.98 0.89
C LEU A 194 31.98 -20.71 0.06
N GLY A 195 31.50 -20.88 -1.17
CA GLY A 195 31.19 -19.78 -2.05
C GLY A 195 30.08 -18.88 -1.51
N THR A 196 29.04 -19.48 -0.99
CA THR A 196 27.94 -18.80 -0.33
C THR A 196 28.39 -18.05 0.95
N GLY A 197 29.18 -18.70 1.79
CA GLY A 197 29.75 -18.10 2.99
C GLY A 197 30.60 -16.87 2.67
N LEU A 198 31.43 -16.96 1.62
CA LEU A 198 32.25 -15.84 1.16
C LEU A 198 31.41 -14.71 0.54
N ALA A 199 30.38 -15.04 -0.25
CA ALA A 199 29.45 -14.05 -0.79
C ALA A 199 28.74 -13.27 0.33
N PHE A 200 28.26 -13.97 1.36
CA PHE A 200 27.63 -13.37 2.54
C PHE A 200 28.61 -12.46 3.30
N TRP A 201 29.84 -12.92 3.51
CA TRP A 201 30.90 -12.13 4.18
C TRP A 201 31.21 -10.83 3.42
N LEU A 202 31.35 -10.90 2.09
CA LEU A 202 31.57 -9.73 1.24
C LEU A 202 30.36 -8.79 1.24
N GLY A 203 29.15 -9.36 1.27
CA GLY A 203 27.87 -8.64 1.17
C GLY A 203 27.34 -8.03 2.48
N ARG A 204 27.91 -8.38 3.61
CA ARG A 204 27.38 -8.02 4.94
C ARG A 204 27.12 -6.52 5.18
N ALA A 205 27.81 -5.65 4.46
CA ALA A 205 27.65 -4.19 4.57
C ALA A 205 26.52 -3.63 3.68
N LEU A 206 26.06 -4.37 2.67
CA LEU A 206 25.08 -3.88 1.69
C LEU A 206 23.73 -3.51 2.30
N PRO A 207 23.11 -4.30 3.22
CA PRO A 207 21.84 -3.93 3.81
C PRO A 207 21.87 -2.57 4.51
N ARG A 208 22.94 -2.28 5.27
CA ARG A 208 23.13 -0.99 5.94
C ARG A 208 23.30 0.15 4.95
N LEU A 209 24.12 -0.04 3.90
CA LEU A 209 24.33 0.99 2.87
C LEU A 209 23.06 1.26 2.06
N ASN A 210 22.28 0.24 1.72
CA ASN A 210 21.00 0.39 1.05
C ASN A 210 19.98 1.14 1.92
N PHE A 211 19.89 0.81 3.20
CA PHE A 211 19.03 1.53 4.14
C PHE A 211 19.41 3.02 4.23
N MET A 212 20.71 3.32 4.36
CA MET A 212 21.18 4.70 4.38
C MET A 212 20.91 5.43 3.07
N GLN A 213 21.01 4.74 1.92
CA GLN A 213 20.68 5.32 0.62
C GLN A 213 19.21 5.72 0.54
N GLN A 214 18.31 4.81 0.89
CA GLN A 214 16.87 5.09 0.90
C GLN A 214 16.52 6.26 1.82
N ARG A 215 17.14 6.32 2.99
CA ARG A 215 16.94 7.42 3.95
C ARG A 215 17.40 8.76 3.36
N ARG A 216 18.62 8.85 2.81
CA ARG A 216 19.18 10.09 2.24
C ARG A 216 18.39 10.57 1.02
N GLU A 217 17.91 9.65 0.17
CA GLU A 217 17.05 9.98 -0.95
C GLU A 217 15.67 10.46 -0.49
N ALA A 218 15.11 9.85 0.55
CA ALA A 218 13.86 10.31 1.15
C ALA A 218 14.00 11.72 1.74
N ASP A 219 15.10 12.02 2.46
CA ASP A 219 15.39 13.34 3.02
C ASP A 219 15.55 14.40 1.91
N PHE A 220 16.20 14.04 0.80
CA PHE A 220 16.33 14.91 -0.35
C PHE A 220 14.97 15.19 -1.00
N ARG A 221 14.19 14.16 -1.30
CA ARG A 221 12.83 14.28 -1.87
C ARG A 221 11.90 15.07 -0.96
N PHE A 222 11.93 14.83 0.35
CA PHE A 222 11.13 15.59 1.31
C PHE A 222 11.46 17.08 1.28
N SER A 223 12.73 17.45 1.14
CA SER A 223 13.11 18.87 1.03
C SER A 223 12.58 19.54 -0.24
N LEU A 224 12.60 18.81 -1.38
CA LEU A 224 12.01 19.32 -2.63
C LEU A 224 10.49 19.47 -2.54
N MET A 225 9.82 18.50 -1.90
CA MET A 225 8.36 18.56 -1.69
C MET A 225 7.98 19.76 -0.81
N ARG A 226 8.75 19.99 0.27
CA ARG A 226 8.54 21.14 1.16
C ARG A 226 8.72 22.48 0.43
N LEU A 227 9.69 22.61 -0.49
CA LEU A 227 9.81 23.79 -1.33
C LEU A 227 8.56 23.97 -2.21
N ARG A 228 8.10 22.90 -2.86
CA ARG A 228 6.92 22.96 -3.73
C ARG A 228 5.66 23.40 -2.98
N GLU A 229 5.47 22.95 -1.75
CA GLU A 229 4.33 23.31 -0.90
C GLU A 229 4.39 24.76 -0.44
N ASN A 230 5.59 25.35 -0.36
CA ASN A 230 5.80 26.72 0.13
C ASN A 230 6.43 27.62 -0.96
N ALA A 231 6.20 27.33 -2.24
CA ALA A 231 6.87 27.97 -3.36
C ALA A 231 6.68 29.51 -3.35
N ASP A 232 5.45 29.97 -3.12
CA ASP A 232 5.12 31.40 -3.07
C ASP A 232 5.87 32.11 -1.94
N SER A 233 5.92 31.49 -0.75
CA SER A 233 6.63 32.10 0.39
C SER A 233 8.14 32.15 0.16
N VAL A 234 8.73 31.10 -0.39
CA VAL A 234 10.17 31.07 -0.71
C VAL A 234 10.51 32.12 -1.78
N ALA A 235 9.67 32.24 -2.81
CA ALA A 235 9.84 33.28 -3.85
C ALA A 235 9.74 34.71 -3.27
N GLN A 236 8.77 34.97 -2.38
CA GLN A 236 8.61 36.24 -1.71
C GLN A 236 9.84 36.62 -0.85
N TYR A 237 10.44 35.62 -0.18
CA TYR A 237 11.68 35.81 0.60
C TYR A 237 12.96 35.81 -0.24
N ARG A 238 12.89 35.52 -1.55
CA ARG A 238 14.05 35.31 -2.44
C ARG A 238 15.03 34.29 -1.88
N GLY A 239 14.48 33.17 -1.37
CA GLY A 239 15.21 32.13 -0.65
C GLY A 239 15.92 31.11 -1.53
N GLU A 240 15.90 31.22 -2.86
CA GLU A 240 16.37 30.22 -3.82
C GLU A 240 17.82 29.81 -3.59
N THR A 241 18.70 30.76 -3.29
CA THR A 241 20.12 30.50 -3.04
C THR A 241 20.35 29.62 -1.82
N VAL A 242 19.59 29.89 -0.75
CA VAL A 242 19.70 29.13 0.51
C VAL A 242 19.15 27.71 0.33
N GLU A 243 18.00 27.58 -0.33
CA GLU A 243 17.41 26.28 -0.58
C GLU A 243 18.26 25.45 -1.55
N ASN A 244 18.83 26.07 -2.60
CA ASN A 244 19.76 25.39 -3.51
C ASN A 244 21.01 24.84 -2.78
N ALA A 245 21.60 25.62 -1.89
CA ALA A 245 22.74 25.15 -1.09
C ALA A 245 22.35 23.93 -0.21
N ARG A 246 21.17 23.94 0.41
CA ARG A 246 20.64 22.82 1.20
C ARG A 246 20.38 21.57 0.34
N PHE A 247 19.82 21.75 -0.85
CA PHE A 247 19.58 20.64 -1.78
C PHE A 247 20.89 20.01 -2.23
N ASN A 248 21.88 20.82 -2.61
CA ASN A 248 23.19 20.31 -3.00
C ASN A 248 23.88 19.55 -1.85
N GLN A 249 23.82 20.04 -0.61
CA GLN A 249 24.36 19.34 0.53
C GLN A 249 23.72 17.96 0.75
N ARG A 250 22.38 17.86 0.60
CA ARG A 250 21.66 16.57 0.73
C ARG A 250 21.94 15.63 -0.42
N LEU A 251 22.03 16.17 -1.65
CA LEU A 251 22.37 15.42 -2.84
C LEU A 251 23.78 14.82 -2.71
N GLU A 252 24.79 15.65 -2.35
CA GLU A 252 26.16 15.16 -2.15
C GLU A 252 26.23 14.06 -1.09
N ALA A 253 25.52 14.20 0.02
CA ALA A 253 25.45 13.15 1.03
C ALA A 253 24.84 11.84 0.49
N ALA A 254 23.84 11.91 -0.38
CA ALA A 254 23.27 10.73 -1.04
C ALA A 254 24.26 10.11 -2.05
N LEU A 255 24.96 10.93 -2.84
CA LEU A 255 25.96 10.48 -3.82
C LEU A 255 27.18 9.82 -3.16
N GLU A 256 27.66 10.36 -2.05
CA GLU A 256 28.76 9.74 -1.28
C GLU A 256 28.41 8.30 -0.82
N ASN A 257 27.21 8.12 -0.28
CA ASN A 257 26.75 6.79 0.13
C ASN A 257 26.54 5.87 -1.08
N PHE A 258 26.02 6.41 -2.19
CA PHE A 258 25.87 5.67 -3.44
C PHE A 258 27.22 5.13 -3.94
N TRP A 259 28.29 5.94 -3.88
CA TRP A 259 29.63 5.49 -4.23
C TRP A 259 30.17 4.40 -3.29
N ALA A 260 29.87 4.49 -1.99
CA ALA A 260 30.23 3.43 -1.04
C ALA A 260 29.50 2.12 -1.37
N LEU A 261 28.23 2.21 -1.76
CA LEU A 261 27.41 1.09 -2.22
C LEU A 261 27.96 0.47 -3.52
N VAL A 262 28.29 1.29 -4.52
CA VAL A 262 28.89 0.86 -5.79
C VAL A 262 30.21 0.12 -5.56
N LYS A 263 31.08 0.61 -4.67
CA LYS A 263 32.34 -0.08 -4.32
C LYS A 263 32.10 -1.50 -3.79
N LYS A 264 31.09 -1.69 -2.94
CA LYS A 264 30.73 -3.01 -2.40
C LYS A 264 30.06 -3.90 -3.45
N GLN A 265 29.16 -3.33 -4.25
CA GLN A 265 28.50 -4.06 -5.34
C GLN A 265 29.49 -4.56 -6.39
N LYS A 266 30.50 -3.75 -6.78
CA LYS A 266 31.55 -4.17 -7.72
C LYS A 266 32.31 -5.39 -7.21
N LEU A 267 32.67 -5.40 -5.92
CA LEU A 267 33.40 -6.52 -5.33
C LEU A 267 32.56 -7.81 -5.37
N ILE A 268 31.28 -7.72 -5.00
CA ILE A 268 30.37 -8.87 -5.01
C ILE A 268 30.09 -9.33 -6.43
N MET A 269 29.86 -8.40 -7.37
CA MET A 269 29.62 -8.72 -8.77
C MET A 269 30.82 -9.45 -9.39
N GLY A 270 32.05 -8.96 -9.14
CA GLY A 270 33.28 -9.61 -9.60
C GLY A 270 33.40 -11.03 -9.02
N TYR A 271 33.21 -11.15 -7.72
CA TYR A 271 33.23 -12.45 -7.05
C TYR A 271 32.14 -13.40 -7.58
N SER A 272 30.88 -12.97 -7.65
CA SER A 272 29.76 -13.81 -8.11
C SER A 272 29.96 -14.26 -9.55
N THR A 273 30.47 -13.39 -10.43
CA THR A 273 30.76 -13.75 -11.81
C THR A 273 31.85 -14.83 -11.90
N PHE A 274 32.97 -14.65 -11.17
CA PHE A 274 34.02 -15.66 -11.10
C PHE A 274 33.50 -16.97 -10.51
N TYR A 275 32.81 -16.91 -9.39
CA TYR A 275 32.25 -18.05 -8.69
C TYR A 275 31.29 -18.87 -9.57
N LEU A 276 30.33 -18.20 -10.23
CA LEU A 276 29.38 -18.86 -11.12
C LEU A 276 30.07 -19.55 -12.33
N ARG A 277 31.05 -18.86 -12.95
CA ARG A 277 31.78 -19.42 -14.10
C ARG A 277 32.68 -20.58 -13.69
N SER A 278 33.32 -20.50 -12.53
CA SER A 278 34.18 -21.58 -12.03
C SER A 278 33.37 -22.86 -11.74
N ALA A 279 32.13 -22.77 -11.34
CA ALA A 279 31.22 -23.90 -11.11
C ALA A 279 31.07 -24.82 -12.34
N THR A 280 31.13 -24.26 -13.56
CA THR A 280 31.04 -25.04 -14.80
C THR A 280 32.35 -25.82 -15.10
N VAL A 281 33.49 -25.29 -14.69
CA VAL A 281 34.81 -25.83 -15.05
C VAL A 281 35.34 -26.81 -14.00
N ILE A 282 35.04 -26.62 -12.72
CA ILE A 282 35.51 -27.48 -11.64
C ILE A 282 35.24 -28.98 -11.88
N PRO A 283 34.01 -29.44 -12.21
CA PRO A 283 33.77 -30.85 -12.47
C PRO A 283 34.55 -31.36 -13.68
N MET A 284 34.77 -30.52 -14.69
CA MET A 284 35.58 -30.89 -15.85
C MET A 284 37.03 -31.20 -15.45
N PHE A 285 37.67 -30.37 -14.63
CA PHE A 285 39.03 -30.62 -14.16
C PHE A 285 39.13 -31.88 -13.30
N ILE A 286 38.16 -32.13 -12.43
CA ILE A 286 38.15 -33.33 -11.59
C ILE A 286 37.99 -34.60 -12.42
N MET A 287 37.20 -34.54 -13.50
CA MET A 287 36.92 -35.68 -14.38
C MET A 287 37.89 -35.84 -15.51
N ALA A 288 38.71 -34.81 -15.83
CA ALA A 288 39.63 -34.81 -16.95
C ALA A 288 40.60 -36.02 -17.00
N PRO A 289 41.27 -36.43 -15.90
CA PRO A 289 42.16 -37.57 -15.95
C PRO A 289 41.50 -38.85 -16.43
N GLN A 290 40.28 -39.13 -16.01
CA GLN A 290 39.51 -40.31 -16.39
C GLN A 290 38.95 -40.19 -17.82
N PHE A 291 38.57 -39.03 -18.26
CA PHE A 291 38.15 -38.77 -19.63
C PHE A 291 39.32 -39.00 -20.62
N PHE A 292 40.49 -38.48 -20.32
CA PHE A 292 41.67 -38.68 -21.15
C PHE A 292 42.19 -40.15 -21.10
N ALA A 293 41.92 -40.87 -20.01
CA ALA A 293 42.16 -42.30 -19.92
C ALA A 293 41.09 -43.15 -20.67
N GLY A 294 40.08 -42.53 -21.29
CA GLY A 294 39.06 -43.23 -22.07
C GLY A 294 37.98 -43.91 -21.21
N ALA A 295 37.87 -43.61 -19.92
CA ALA A 295 36.94 -44.29 -19.01
C ALA A 295 35.45 -43.95 -19.31
N PHE A 296 35.15 -42.81 -19.93
CA PHE A 296 33.81 -42.43 -20.35
C PHE A 296 33.82 -41.41 -21.50
N PRO A 297 32.71 -41.30 -22.26
CA PRO A 297 32.64 -40.43 -23.43
C PRO A 297 32.38 -38.98 -23.06
N LEU A 298 32.55 -38.06 -24.04
CA LEU A 298 32.41 -36.60 -23.89
C LEU A 298 31.02 -36.17 -23.35
N GLY A 299 29.99 -36.81 -23.83
CA GLY A 299 28.62 -36.50 -23.35
C GLY A 299 28.44 -36.72 -21.86
N ARG A 300 29.15 -37.69 -21.26
CA ARG A 300 29.13 -37.89 -19.80
C ARG A 300 29.77 -36.69 -19.07
N LEU A 301 30.87 -36.17 -19.58
CA LEU A 301 31.57 -35.02 -19.03
C LEU A 301 30.68 -33.78 -19.05
N THR A 302 30.01 -33.54 -20.18
CA THR A 302 29.09 -32.38 -20.34
C THR A 302 27.84 -32.54 -19.48
N GLN A 303 27.29 -33.76 -19.38
CA GLN A 303 26.14 -34.07 -18.49
C GLN A 303 26.47 -33.74 -17.03
N ILE A 304 27.62 -34.22 -16.55
CA ILE A 304 28.09 -34.00 -15.17
C ILE A 304 28.27 -32.50 -14.89
N SER A 305 28.90 -31.78 -15.82
CA SER A 305 29.14 -30.34 -15.67
C SER A 305 27.81 -29.56 -15.60
N ALA A 306 26.85 -29.91 -16.43
CA ALA A 306 25.52 -29.30 -16.39
C ALA A 306 24.78 -29.63 -15.09
N ALA A 307 24.80 -30.90 -14.65
CA ALA A 307 24.17 -31.29 -13.39
C ALA A 307 24.79 -30.61 -12.16
N PHE A 308 26.12 -30.47 -12.15
CA PHE A 308 26.84 -29.73 -11.10
C PHE A 308 26.41 -28.25 -11.05
N GLY A 309 26.26 -27.62 -12.23
CA GLY A 309 25.77 -26.24 -12.33
C GLY A 309 24.35 -26.07 -11.75
N GLU A 310 23.43 -27.00 -12.02
CA GLU A 310 22.06 -27.00 -11.49
C GLU A 310 22.03 -27.20 -9.96
N VAL A 311 22.83 -28.14 -9.43
CA VAL A 311 22.97 -28.33 -7.97
C VAL A 311 23.49 -27.05 -7.31
N HIS A 312 24.51 -26.45 -7.91
CA HIS A 312 25.07 -25.20 -7.44
C HIS A 312 24.02 -24.06 -7.44
N ALA A 313 23.29 -23.88 -8.57
CA ALA A 313 22.26 -22.85 -8.69
C ALA A 313 21.11 -23.05 -7.65
N ALA A 314 20.70 -24.30 -7.41
CA ALA A 314 19.67 -24.59 -6.44
C ALA A 314 20.08 -24.26 -4.99
N ILE A 315 21.35 -24.47 -4.63
CA ILE A 315 21.88 -24.10 -3.30
C ILE A 315 22.07 -22.58 -3.21
N ALA A 316 22.61 -21.95 -4.26
CA ALA A 316 22.83 -20.51 -4.31
C ALA A 316 21.50 -19.72 -4.17
N TYR A 317 20.38 -20.26 -4.66
CA TYR A 317 19.06 -19.63 -4.53
C TYR A 317 18.71 -19.26 -3.09
N LEU A 318 19.04 -20.10 -2.11
CA LEU A 318 18.73 -19.84 -0.69
C LEU A 318 19.42 -18.57 -0.15
N VAL A 319 20.56 -18.22 -0.75
CA VAL A 319 21.34 -17.03 -0.38
C VAL A 319 20.87 -15.81 -1.16
N ASP A 320 20.67 -16.00 -2.46
CA ASP A 320 20.22 -14.92 -3.35
C ASP A 320 18.84 -14.39 -2.94
N VAL A 321 18.00 -15.24 -2.36
CA VAL A 321 16.65 -14.89 -1.91
C VAL A 321 16.61 -14.16 -0.56
N PHE A 322 17.71 -14.15 0.20
CA PHE A 322 17.74 -13.59 1.55
C PHE A 322 17.36 -12.09 1.63
N PRO A 323 17.81 -11.20 0.74
CA PRO A 323 17.35 -9.81 0.72
C PRO A 323 15.84 -9.69 0.48
N GLU A 324 15.29 -10.48 -0.44
CA GLU A 324 13.85 -10.50 -0.73
C GLU A 324 13.03 -11.05 0.44
N LEU A 325 13.56 -12.04 1.15
CA LEU A 325 12.94 -12.59 2.36
C LEU A 325 12.88 -11.55 3.49
N SER A 326 13.94 -10.74 3.63
CA SER A 326 13.98 -9.65 4.61
C SER A 326 12.98 -8.55 4.30
N GLU A 327 12.87 -8.18 3.03
CA GLU A 327 11.88 -7.21 2.57
C GLU A 327 10.45 -7.74 2.70
N TRP A 328 10.21 -9.01 2.32
CA TRP A 328 8.93 -9.69 2.49
C TRP A 328 8.49 -9.71 3.96
N LYS A 329 9.41 -10.00 4.89
CA LYS A 329 9.14 -9.93 6.33
C LYS A 329 8.74 -8.51 6.75
N SER A 330 9.46 -7.49 6.30
CA SER A 330 9.15 -6.10 6.61
C SER A 330 7.76 -5.68 6.11
N VAL A 331 7.37 -6.12 4.91
CA VAL A 331 6.02 -5.88 4.35
C VAL A 331 4.95 -6.56 5.20
N ILE A 332 5.17 -7.81 5.63
CA ILE A 332 4.24 -8.53 6.52
C ILE A 332 4.08 -7.80 7.85
N ASP A 333 5.19 -7.38 8.47
CA ASP A 333 5.17 -6.72 9.77
C ASP A 333 4.39 -5.39 9.69
N ARG A 334 4.52 -4.63 8.58
CA ARG A 334 3.75 -3.40 8.35
C ARG A 334 2.26 -3.66 8.13
N LEU A 335 1.90 -4.65 7.31
CA LEU A 335 0.50 -5.00 7.05
C LEU A 335 -0.20 -5.52 8.32
N ILE A 336 0.47 -6.35 9.11
CA ILE A 336 -0.08 -6.83 10.39
C ILE A 336 -0.26 -5.67 11.36
N GLY A 337 0.75 -4.80 11.51
CA GLY A 337 0.64 -3.61 12.35
C GLY A 337 -0.52 -2.70 11.94
N PHE A 338 -0.73 -2.51 10.63
CA PHE A 338 -1.87 -1.74 10.13
C PHE A 338 -3.21 -2.43 10.43
N GLN A 339 -3.31 -3.74 10.22
CA GLN A 339 -4.53 -4.49 10.53
C GLN A 339 -4.85 -4.49 12.03
N GLU A 340 -3.85 -4.66 12.89
CA GLU A 340 -4.04 -4.61 14.35
C GLU A 340 -4.52 -3.23 14.82
N ARG A 341 -4.02 -2.16 14.21
CA ARG A 341 -4.51 -0.81 14.50
C ARG A 341 -5.97 -0.63 14.05
N LEU A 342 -6.34 -1.13 12.86
CA LEU A 342 -7.74 -1.11 12.40
C LEU A 342 -8.66 -1.90 13.34
N ASP A 343 -8.20 -3.03 13.85
CA ASP A 343 -8.98 -3.87 14.77
C ASP A 343 -9.11 -3.22 16.16
N ASN A 344 -8.08 -2.50 16.63
CA ASN A 344 -8.05 -1.86 17.95
C ASN A 344 -8.71 -0.47 17.99
N VAL A 345 -9.02 0.13 16.86
CA VAL A 345 -9.65 1.46 16.76
C VAL A 345 -11.13 1.46 17.17
N GLU A 346 -11.73 0.32 17.45
CA GLU A 346 -13.09 0.22 18.02
C GLU A 346 -13.14 0.69 19.49
N VAL A 347 -12.67 1.90 19.73
CA VAL A 347 -13.04 2.60 20.96
C VAL A 347 -14.45 3.11 20.75
N GLU A 348 -15.43 2.45 21.36
CA GLU A 348 -16.79 2.95 21.45
C GLU A 348 -16.72 4.37 22.04
N SER A 349 -17.22 5.37 21.30
CA SER A 349 -17.47 6.66 21.93
C SER A 349 -18.47 6.38 23.06
N GLY A 350 -18.21 6.85 24.26
CA GLY A 350 -19.15 6.70 25.38
C GLY A 350 -20.49 7.42 25.15
N VAL A 351 -20.67 8.01 23.96
CA VAL A 351 -21.91 8.66 23.53
C VAL A 351 -22.83 7.63 22.89
N VAL A 352 -23.99 7.40 23.49
CA VAL A 352 -25.03 6.56 22.92
C VAL A 352 -25.78 7.36 21.84
N HIS A 353 -25.70 6.90 20.60
CA HIS A 353 -26.41 7.52 19.49
C HIS A 353 -27.73 6.81 19.22
N GLY A 354 -28.84 7.56 19.36
CA GLY A 354 -30.20 7.10 19.01
C GLY A 354 -30.71 7.78 17.75
N GLN A 355 -31.64 7.13 17.05
CA GLN A 355 -32.37 7.75 15.96
C GLN A 355 -33.64 8.40 16.48
N GLN A 356 -33.90 9.61 16.04
CA GLN A 356 -35.15 10.33 16.33
C GLN A 356 -35.52 11.15 15.09
N LEU A 357 -36.73 10.93 14.58
CA LEU A 357 -37.20 11.55 13.34
C LEU A 357 -37.55 13.04 13.51
N ASN A 358 -37.94 13.47 14.69
CA ASN A 358 -38.34 14.85 14.99
C ASN A 358 -37.44 15.42 16.08
N GLY A 359 -36.63 16.41 15.72
CA GLY A 359 -35.79 17.13 16.67
C GLY A 359 -34.36 16.60 16.83
N LEU A 360 -33.60 17.33 17.63
CA LEU A 360 -32.26 16.93 18.08
C LEU A 360 -32.21 17.06 19.59
N HIS A 361 -31.91 15.96 20.28
CA HIS A 361 -31.81 15.92 21.72
C HIS A 361 -30.45 15.42 22.17
N ILE A 362 -29.80 16.21 23.01
CA ILE A 362 -28.52 15.89 23.65
C ILE A 362 -28.79 15.79 25.15
N LYS A 363 -28.38 14.70 25.79
CA LYS A 363 -28.54 14.51 27.21
C LYS A 363 -27.25 14.07 27.87
N ASP A 364 -26.89 14.76 28.95
CA ASP A 364 -25.75 14.51 29.83
C ASP A 364 -24.45 14.31 29.03
N LEU A 365 -24.20 15.20 28.05
CA LEU A 365 -23.01 15.12 27.19
C LEU A 365 -21.80 15.70 27.91
N ASP A 366 -20.83 14.85 28.17
CA ASP A 366 -19.49 15.19 28.62
C ASP A 366 -18.48 15.06 27.51
N ILE A 367 -17.53 15.97 27.41
CA ILE A 367 -16.47 15.95 26.39
C ILE A 367 -15.12 16.21 27.04
N TRP A 368 -14.13 15.37 26.71
CA TRP A 368 -12.74 15.53 27.14
C TRP A 368 -11.81 15.72 25.94
N LEU A 369 -10.71 16.42 26.17
CA LEU A 369 -9.58 16.44 25.25
C LEU A 369 -8.65 15.24 25.51
N PRO A 370 -7.80 14.85 24.55
CA PRO A 370 -6.87 13.71 24.74
C PRO A 370 -5.93 13.86 25.93
N ASN A 371 -5.66 15.09 26.38
CA ASN A 371 -4.85 15.39 27.57
C ASN A 371 -5.65 15.28 28.90
N GLY A 372 -6.87 14.78 28.87
CA GLY A 372 -7.74 14.62 30.03
C GLY A 372 -8.46 15.90 30.49
N ARG A 373 -8.21 17.05 29.85
CA ARG A 373 -8.93 18.30 30.19
C ARG A 373 -10.40 18.20 29.77
N ARG A 374 -11.31 18.44 30.69
CA ARG A 374 -12.75 18.48 30.43
C ARG A 374 -13.11 19.75 29.63
N LEU A 375 -13.85 19.56 28.55
CA LEU A 375 -14.31 20.61 27.65
C LEU A 375 -15.76 21.00 27.89
N LEU A 376 -16.63 20.02 28.20
CA LEU A 376 -18.04 20.17 28.55
C LEU A 376 -18.41 19.20 29.65
N ASP A 377 -19.34 19.63 30.51
CA ASP A 377 -19.83 18.89 31.67
C ASP A 377 -21.36 18.88 31.68
N GLY A 378 -21.99 17.69 31.61
CA GLY A 378 -23.41 17.50 31.73
C GLY A 378 -24.26 18.34 30.78
N PHE A 379 -23.80 18.52 29.53
CA PHE A 379 -24.47 19.38 28.55
C PHE A 379 -25.79 18.76 28.07
N ASN A 380 -26.87 19.55 28.20
CA ASN A 380 -28.20 19.17 27.76
C ASN A 380 -28.74 20.19 26.76
N LEU A 381 -29.33 19.73 25.64
CA LEU A 381 -29.91 20.56 24.60
C LEU A 381 -31.06 19.84 23.92
N SER A 382 -32.15 20.57 23.66
CA SER A 382 -33.28 20.11 22.87
C SER A 382 -33.61 21.14 21.81
N LEU A 383 -33.62 20.73 20.54
CA LEU A 383 -34.00 21.54 19.40
C LEU A 383 -35.11 20.85 18.61
N GLU A 384 -36.15 21.61 18.27
CA GLU A 384 -37.26 21.16 17.44
C GLU A 384 -37.03 21.52 15.95
N PRO A 385 -37.75 20.90 15.00
CA PRO A 385 -37.70 21.27 13.60
C PRO A 385 -37.87 22.78 13.37
N GLY A 386 -36.99 23.40 12.60
CA GLY A 386 -36.95 24.85 12.35
C GLY A 386 -36.17 25.68 13.36
N ASP A 387 -35.73 25.08 14.47
CA ASP A 387 -34.88 25.77 15.44
C ASP A 387 -33.48 26.05 14.84
N SER A 388 -32.87 27.13 15.32
CA SER A 388 -31.50 27.49 14.94
C SER A 388 -30.65 27.89 16.14
N LEU A 389 -29.46 27.29 16.26
CA LEU A 389 -28.49 27.48 17.33
C LEU A 389 -27.18 28.01 16.80
N LEU A 390 -26.67 29.12 17.35
CA LEU A 390 -25.33 29.60 17.15
C LEU A 390 -24.44 29.17 18.33
N ILE A 391 -23.35 28.46 18.05
CA ILE A 391 -22.31 28.13 19.02
C ILE A 391 -21.21 29.18 18.89
N SER A 392 -21.08 30.00 19.92
CA SER A 392 -20.11 31.09 19.99
C SER A 392 -19.09 30.81 21.10
N ALA A 393 -17.81 30.96 20.77
CA ALA A 393 -16.72 30.91 21.74
C ALA A 393 -15.43 31.44 21.10
N PRO A 394 -14.42 31.85 21.89
CA PRO A 394 -13.10 32.14 21.37
C PRO A 394 -12.47 30.95 20.60
N SER A 395 -11.48 31.21 19.76
CA SER A 395 -10.77 30.13 19.05
C SER A 395 -10.11 29.18 20.05
N GLY A 396 -10.14 27.87 19.75
CA GLY A 396 -9.54 26.83 20.61
C GLY A 396 -10.42 26.33 21.77
N TYR A 397 -11.65 26.86 21.95
CA TYR A 397 -12.57 26.45 23.02
C TYR A 397 -13.43 25.21 22.68
N GLY A 398 -13.10 24.49 21.60
CA GLY A 398 -13.68 23.17 21.33
C GLY A 398 -15.02 23.17 20.58
N LYS A 399 -15.38 24.27 19.91
CA LYS A 399 -16.61 24.36 19.09
C LYS A 399 -16.77 23.20 18.10
N SER A 400 -15.75 22.97 17.29
CA SER A 400 -15.73 21.86 16.31
C SER A 400 -15.68 20.49 17.01
N THR A 401 -15.10 20.41 18.22
CA THR A 401 -15.09 19.19 19.02
C THR A 401 -16.49 18.84 19.50
N LEU A 402 -17.30 19.81 19.87
CA LEU A 402 -18.72 19.59 20.22
C LEU A 402 -19.49 19.01 19.02
N ILE A 403 -19.37 19.59 17.82
CA ILE A 403 -20.01 19.02 16.63
C ILE A 403 -19.53 17.58 16.40
N ARG A 404 -18.21 17.33 16.49
CA ARG A 404 -17.65 15.98 16.32
C ARG A 404 -18.16 14.98 17.37
N ALA A 405 -18.36 15.42 18.62
CA ALA A 405 -18.94 14.58 19.67
C ALA A 405 -20.40 14.25 19.39
N VAL A 406 -21.21 15.25 19.01
CA VAL A 406 -22.62 15.07 18.65
C VAL A 406 -22.77 14.16 17.42
N THR A 407 -21.89 14.28 16.44
CA THR A 407 -21.92 13.46 15.21
C THR A 407 -21.26 12.08 15.37
N GLY A 408 -20.65 11.79 16.53
CA GLY A 408 -20.03 10.48 16.82
C GLY A 408 -18.60 10.34 16.28
N LEU A 409 -17.96 11.44 15.89
CA LEU A 409 -16.60 11.46 15.37
C LEU A 409 -15.54 11.70 16.47
N TRP A 410 -15.95 11.99 17.71
CA TRP A 410 -15.05 12.26 18.83
C TRP A 410 -15.09 11.13 19.86
N PRO A 411 -13.99 10.39 20.08
CA PRO A 411 -13.99 9.21 20.95
C PRO A 411 -14.00 9.55 22.45
N HIS A 412 -13.53 10.75 22.85
CA HIS A 412 -13.45 11.16 24.25
C HIS A 412 -14.70 11.94 24.68
N ALA A 413 -15.86 11.31 24.57
CA ALA A 413 -17.13 11.89 25.01
C ALA A 413 -18.04 10.81 25.58
N SER A 414 -18.94 11.18 26.48
CA SER A 414 -20.01 10.31 27.02
C SER A 414 -21.34 11.05 27.07
N GLY A 415 -22.44 10.33 27.21
CA GLY A 415 -23.80 10.87 27.21
C GLY A 415 -24.68 10.26 26.12
N SER A 416 -25.71 10.97 25.68
CA SER A 416 -26.56 10.51 24.59
C SER A 416 -26.95 11.62 23.62
N THR A 417 -27.01 11.26 22.32
CA THR A 417 -27.49 12.13 21.25
C THR A 417 -28.55 11.40 20.43
N ARG A 418 -29.68 12.08 20.13
CA ARG A 418 -30.77 11.51 19.34
C ARG A 418 -31.20 12.51 18.27
N TYR A 419 -31.09 12.15 17.00
CA TYR A 419 -31.55 12.92 15.84
C TYR A 419 -31.61 12.02 14.62
N ASP A 420 -32.18 12.50 13.50
CA ASP A 420 -32.15 11.79 12.20
C ASP A 420 -30.75 11.87 11.56
N ARG A 421 -29.94 10.86 11.84
CA ARG A 421 -28.54 10.79 11.37
C ARG A 421 -28.43 10.58 9.86
N GLU A 422 -29.39 9.88 9.25
CA GLU A 422 -29.38 9.62 7.80
C GLU A 422 -29.65 10.90 7.01
N ARG A 423 -30.45 11.79 7.58
CA ARG A 423 -30.75 13.10 7.00
C ARG A 423 -30.00 14.24 7.68
N ALA A 424 -28.87 13.99 8.29
CA ALA A 424 -27.99 15.01 8.84
C ALA A 424 -26.83 15.32 7.87
N LEU A 425 -26.47 16.59 7.76
CA LEU A 425 -25.33 17.04 6.95
C LEU A 425 -24.43 17.97 7.76
N THR A 426 -23.12 17.79 7.61
CA THR A 426 -22.13 18.69 8.23
C THR A 426 -21.31 19.39 7.15
N LEU A 427 -21.32 20.71 7.16
CA LEU A 427 -20.43 21.53 6.33
C LEU A 427 -19.24 21.99 7.17
N SER A 428 -18.04 21.62 6.75
CA SER A 428 -16.80 21.99 7.42
C SER A 428 -16.26 23.33 6.90
N GLN A 429 -15.38 23.95 7.65
CA GLN A 429 -14.67 25.18 7.28
C GLN A 429 -13.98 25.07 5.92
N LYS A 430 -13.31 23.95 5.64
CA LYS A 430 -12.74 23.61 4.33
C LYS A 430 -13.53 22.43 3.75
N PRO A 431 -14.45 22.69 2.81
CA PRO A 431 -15.26 21.64 2.21
C PRO A 431 -14.42 20.62 1.43
N TYR A 432 -14.76 19.36 1.54
CA TYR A 432 -14.19 18.33 0.70
C TYR A 432 -14.85 18.36 -0.69
N LEU A 433 -14.04 18.52 -1.72
CA LEU A 433 -14.45 18.41 -3.13
C LEU A 433 -13.76 17.19 -3.70
N PRO A 434 -14.49 16.11 -4.08
CA PRO A 434 -13.90 14.93 -4.69
C PRO A 434 -13.29 15.27 -6.05
N LEU A 435 -12.29 14.48 -6.46
CA LEU A 435 -11.78 14.50 -7.82
C LEU A 435 -12.89 14.00 -8.75
N GLY A 436 -13.10 14.69 -9.89
CA GLY A 436 -14.14 14.36 -10.86
C GLY A 436 -14.83 15.60 -11.41
N SER A 437 -16.10 15.46 -11.79
CA SER A 437 -16.89 16.55 -12.33
C SER A 437 -17.39 17.50 -11.23
N LEU A 438 -17.64 18.77 -11.59
CA LEU A 438 -18.24 19.73 -10.66
C LEU A 438 -19.61 19.24 -10.15
N ARG A 439 -20.37 18.59 -11.01
CA ARG A 439 -21.66 17.95 -10.67
C ARG A 439 -21.50 16.95 -9.52
N GLU A 440 -20.54 16.01 -9.62
CA GLU A 440 -20.25 15.05 -8.55
C GLU A 440 -19.84 15.76 -7.27
N ALA A 441 -19.04 16.81 -7.39
CA ALA A 441 -18.63 17.61 -6.25
C ALA A 441 -19.80 18.31 -5.57
N LEU A 442 -20.79 18.79 -6.29
CA LEU A 442 -21.98 19.46 -5.76
C LEU A 442 -23.00 18.47 -5.16
N TRP A 443 -23.10 17.25 -5.66
CA TRP A 443 -24.03 16.23 -5.14
C TRP A 443 -23.44 15.37 -4.02
N TYR A 444 -22.13 15.40 -3.81
CA TYR A 444 -21.47 14.60 -2.77
C TYR A 444 -22.12 14.77 -1.39
N PRO A 445 -22.39 13.67 -0.62
CA PRO A 445 -21.98 12.27 -0.86
C PRO A 445 -22.94 11.46 -1.73
N ASN A 446 -24.02 12.05 -2.21
CA ASN A 446 -25.02 11.38 -3.04
C ASN A 446 -24.58 11.26 -4.51
N PRO A 447 -25.08 10.29 -5.25
CA PRO A 447 -24.86 10.25 -6.71
C PRO A 447 -25.56 11.45 -7.37
N PRO A 448 -25.04 11.96 -8.49
CA PRO A 448 -25.62 13.10 -9.18
C PRO A 448 -26.96 12.74 -9.87
N HIS A 449 -27.96 13.59 -9.71
CA HIS A 449 -29.28 13.47 -10.32
C HIS A 449 -29.41 14.50 -11.47
N ARG A 450 -29.34 14.05 -12.74
CA ARG A 450 -29.46 14.93 -13.91
C ARG A 450 -30.85 15.51 -14.09
N GLU A 451 -31.87 14.86 -13.56
CA GLU A 451 -33.27 15.31 -13.60
C GLU A 451 -33.47 16.61 -12.81
N GLU A 452 -32.60 16.91 -11.86
CA GLU A 452 -32.62 18.10 -11.02
C GLU A 452 -31.67 19.21 -11.52
N ASP A 453 -31.14 19.13 -12.73
CA ASP A 453 -30.20 20.12 -13.29
C ASP A 453 -30.73 21.56 -13.26
N ALA A 454 -32.00 21.76 -13.54
CA ALA A 454 -32.63 23.08 -13.50
C ALA A 454 -32.61 23.66 -12.08
N ALA A 455 -32.93 22.85 -11.07
CA ALA A 455 -32.90 23.24 -9.66
C ALA A 455 -31.46 23.51 -9.21
N LEU A 456 -30.51 22.66 -9.62
CA LEU A 456 -29.09 22.83 -9.31
C LEU A 456 -28.53 24.16 -9.88
N ARG A 457 -28.78 24.44 -11.18
CA ARG A 457 -28.35 25.71 -11.81
C ARG A 457 -28.98 26.93 -11.15
N LEU A 458 -30.26 26.86 -10.81
CA LEU A 458 -30.94 27.92 -10.06
C LEU A 458 -30.28 28.14 -8.68
N THR A 459 -30.03 27.07 -7.95
CA THR A 459 -29.37 27.15 -6.63
C THR A 459 -27.96 27.72 -6.76
N MET A 460 -27.19 27.31 -7.76
CA MET A 460 -25.86 27.90 -8.05
C MET A 460 -25.95 29.40 -8.33
N GLN A 461 -26.95 29.84 -9.10
CA GLN A 461 -27.18 31.27 -9.36
C GLN A 461 -27.52 32.01 -8.06
N GLN A 462 -28.38 31.43 -7.24
CA GLN A 462 -28.79 32.03 -5.95
C GLN A 462 -27.61 32.21 -4.98
N VAL A 463 -26.62 31.32 -4.96
CA VAL A 463 -25.42 31.46 -4.13
C VAL A 463 -24.28 32.19 -4.82
N GLY A 464 -24.47 32.71 -6.04
CA GLY A 464 -23.47 33.50 -6.78
C GLY A 464 -22.40 32.63 -7.48
N LEU A 465 -22.74 31.41 -7.91
CA LEU A 465 -21.89 30.49 -8.68
C LEU A 465 -22.35 30.31 -10.12
N GLN A 466 -23.12 31.24 -10.69
CA GLN A 466 -23.67 31.13 -12.04
C GLN A 466 -22.59 30.94 -13.12
N HIS A 467 -21.40 31.49 -12.95
CA HIS A 467 -20.28 31.39 -13.89
C HIS A 467 -19.74 29.96 -14.04
N LEU A 468 -20.06 29.07 -13.08
CA LEU A 468 -19.69 27.66 -13.09
C LEU A 468 -20.78 26.76 -13.67
N SER A 469 -21.98 27.27 -13.96
CA SER A 469 -23.14 26.47 -14.38
C SER A 469 -22.93 25.72 -15.70
N GLU A 470 -22.09 26.25 -16.60
CA GLU A 470 -21.74 25.60 -17.87
C GLU A 470 -20.60 24.56 -17.74
N GLN A 471 -19.97 24.48 -16.55
CA GLN A 471 -18.82 23.61 -16.28
C GLN A 471 -19.17 22.36 -15.45
N LEU A 472 -20.47 22.07 -15.27
CA LEU A 472 -20.94 21.00 -14.39
C LEU A 472 -20.32 19.63 -14.72
N ASP A 473 -20.13 19.30 -15.98
CA ASP A 473 -19.60 18.01 -16.42
C ASP A 473 -18.08 18.04 -16.72
N GLN A 474 -17.40 19.15 -16.42
CA GLN A 474 -15.94 19.23 -16.57
C GLN A 474 -15.25 18.52 -15.40
N GLU A 475 -14.32 17.61 -15.74
CA GLU A 475 -13.46 16.92 -14.78
C GLU A 475 -12.22 17.76 -14.48
N ARG A 476 -12.06 18.16 -13.22
CA ARG A 476 -10.89 18.94 -12.71
C ARG A 476 -10.65 18.66 -11.23
N ASP A 477 -9.51 19.10 -10.75
CA ASP A 477 -9.30 19.31 -9.32
C ASP A 477 -9.96 20.63 -8.88
N TRP A 478 -11.24 20.54 -8.55
CA TRP A 478 -12.05 21.68 -8.15
C TRP A 478 -11.59 22.30 -6.82
N ALA A 479 -10.96 21.50 -5.95
CA ALA A 479 -10.42 21.99 -4.69
C ALA A 479 -9.23 22.94 -4.89
N GLN A 480 -8.47 22.78 -5.98
CA GLN A 480 -7.39 23.71 -6.34
C GLN A 480 -7.82 24.80 -7.31
N THR A 481 -8.89 24.58 -8.06
CA THR A 481 -9.38 25.52 -9.07
C THR A 481 -10.22 26.65 -8.45
N LEU A 482 -11.05 26.31 -7.45
CA LEU A 482 -11.97 27.26 -6.81
C LEU A 482 -11.30 27.98 -5.63
N SER A 483 -11.59 29.28 -5.50
CA SER A 483 -11.27 30.01 -4.29
C SER A 483 -11.97 29.42 -3.06
N VAL A 484 -11.43 29.63 -1.85
CA VAL A 484 -12.02 29.08 -0.62
C VAL A 484 -13.48 29.53 -0.44
N GLY A 485 -13.82 30.76 -0.79
CA GLY A 485 -15.19 31.27 -0.74
C GLY A 485 -16.11 30.56 -1.75
N GLU A 486 -15.63 30.22 -2.96
CA GLU A 486 -16.41 29.42 -3.92
C GLU A 486 -16.60 28.00 -3.44
N GLN A 487 -15.57 27.38 -2.86
CA GLN A 487 -15.68 26.05 -2.23
C GLN A 487 -16.74 26.03 -1.14
N GLN A 488 -16.76 27.07 -0.26
CA GLN A 488 -17.79 27.18 0.77
C GLN A 488 -19.18 27.36 0.16
N ARG A 489 -19.36 28.18 -0.87
CA ARG A 489 -20.64 28.29 -1.59
C ARG A 489 -21.08 26.98 -2.23
N CYS A 490 -20.16 26.18 -2.78
CA CYS A 490 -20.46 24.82 -3.24
C CYS A 490 -21.03 23.93 -2.11
N ALA A 491 -20.51 24.05 -0.88
CA ALA A 491 -21.05 23.35 0.27
C ALA A 491 -22.48 23.80 0.62
N PHE A 492 -22.79 25.10 0.50
CA PHE A 492 -24.15 25.59 0.66
C PHE A 492 -25.10 25.05 -0.44
N VAL A 493 -24.64 24.94 -1.70
CA VAL A 493 -25.42 24.26 -2.76
C VAL A 493 -25.75 22.82 -2.34
N ARG A 494 -24.79 22.07 -1.81
CA ARG A 494 -25.05 20.70 -1.29
C ARG A 494 -26.16 20.67 -0.25
N ALA A 495 -26.11 21.57 0.73
CA ALA A 495 -27.11 21.62 1.79
C ALA A 495 -28.51 21.92 1.23
N LEU A 496 -28.61 22.88 0.31
CA LEU A 496 -29.87 23.26 -0.33
C LEU A 496 -30.45 22.14 -1.19
N MET A 497 -29.62 21.38 -1.88
CA MET A 497 -30.05 20.26 -2.70
C MET A 497 -30.38 19.01 -1.85
N ALA A 498 -29.59 18.72 -0.81
CA ALA A 498 -29.77 17.55 0.05
C ALA A 498 -30.97 17.67 1.00
N ARG A 499 -31.41 18.87 1.33
CA ARG A 499 -32.52 19.17 2.27
C ARG A 499 -32.46 18.35 3.56
N PRO A 500 -31.39 18.51 4.36
CA PRO A 500 -31.19 17.71 5.57
C PRO A 500 -32.21 18.09 6.66
N ALA A 501 -32.49 17.12 7.55
CA ALA A 501 -33.29 17.40 8.76
C ALA A 501 -32.47 18.18 9.79
N VAL A 502 -31.15 17.91 9.88
CA VAL A 502 -30.22 18.62 10.75
C VAL A 502 -29.00 19.06 9.93
N LEU A 503 -28.66 20.35 9.99
CA LEU A 503 -27.52 20.93 9.29
C LEU A 503 -26.54 21.53 10.30
N PHE A 504 -25.33 20.96 10.34
CA PHE A 504 -24.22 21.47 11.13
C PHE A 504 -23.30 22.31 10.23
N LEU A 505 -23.01 23.53 10.64
CA LEU A 505 -22.16 24.50 9.92
C LEU A 505 -20.96 24.82 10.81
N ASP A 506 -19.81 24.15 10.56
CA ASP A 506 -18.56 24.37 11.31
C ASP A 506 -17.69 25.41 10.61
N GLU A 507 -17.84 26.70 10.97
CA GLU A 507 -17.15 27.86 10.36
C GLU A 507 -17.24 27.87 8.83
N SER A 508 -18.29 27.31 8.26
CA SER A 508 -18.44 27.05 6.81
C SER A 508 -18.70 28.31 5.97
N SER A 509 -18.86 29.49 6.60
CA SER A 509 -18.98 30.80 5.96
C SER A 509 -17.78 31.73 6.22
N SER A 510 -16.73 31.25 6.87
CA SER A 510 -15.60 32.08 7.33
C SER A 510 -14.81 32.78 6.21
N ALA A 511 -14.84 32.27 4.98
CA ALA A 511 -14.19 32.87 3.81
C ALA A 511 -15.17 33.64 2.91
N LEU A 512 -16.44 33.81 3.34
CA LEU A 512 -17.42 34.61 2.62
C LEU A 512 -17.39 36.06 3.13
N ASP A 513 -17.60 36.99 2.22
CA ASP A 513 -17.92 38.37 2.61
C ASP A 513 -19.30 38.46 3.28
N SER A 514 -19.55 39.51 4.00
CA SER A 514 -20.79 39.69 4.78
C SER A 514 -22.08 39.63 3.94
N ALA A 515 -22.02 40.02 2.67
CA ALA A 515 -23.17 39.98 1.75
C ALA A 515 -23.47 38.55 1.28
N ASN A 516 -22.43 37.80 0.89
CA ASN A 516 -22.58 36.39 0.50
C ASN A 516 -22.92 35.48 1.70
N GLU A 517 -22.35 35.75 2.88
CA GLU A 517 -22.73 35.07 4.12
C GLU A 517 -24.22 35.26 4.40
N ALA A 518 -24.69 36.51 4.40
CA ALA A 518 -26.11 36.81 4.62
C ALA A 518 -27.02 36.16 3.60
N ARG A 519 -26.65 36.18 2.33
CA ARG A 519 -27.38 35.55 1.24
C ARG A 519 -27.51 34.03 1.46
N CYS A 520 -26.43 33.35 1.78
CA CYS A 520 -26.44 31.91 2.01
C CYS A 520 -27.34 31.53 3.19
N TYR A 521 -27.25 32.23 4.33
CA TYR A 521 -28.09 31.94 5.49
C TYR A 521 -29.57 32.28 5.25
N GLN A 522 -29.88 33.35 4.53
CA GLN A 522 -31.26 33.68 4.14
C GLN A 522 -31.86 32.60 3.24
N LEU A 523 -31.09 32.13 2.24
CA LEU A 523 -31.51 31.03 1.37
C LEU A 523 -31.78 29.74 2.15
N LEU A 524 -30.92 29.37 3.10
CA LEU A 524 -31.14 28.21 3.96
C LEU A 524 -32.47 28.35 4.71
N LYS A 525 -32.70 29.46 5.35
CA LYS A 525 -33.95 29.67 6.12
C LYS A 525 -35.21 29.66 5.26
N GLN A 526 -35.14 30.26 4.06
CA GLN A 526 -36.29 30.30 3.15
C GLN A 526 -36.58 28.95 2.49
N THR A 527 -35.56 28.21 2.12
CA THR A 527 -35.68 26.96 1.37
C THR A 527 -35.89 25.76 2.32
N LEU A 528 -35.33 25.83 3.53
CA LEU A 528 -35.29 24.73 4.50
C LEU A 528 -35.88 25.17 5.85
N PRO A 529 -37.14 25.57 5.91
CA PRO A 529 -37.74 26.16 7.13
C PRO A 529 -37.85 25.16 8.31
N GLU A 530 -37.91 23.84 8.03
CA GLU A 530 -37.99 22.80 9.04
C GLU A 530 -36.63 22.20 9.44
N THR A 531 -35.55 22.58 8.77
CA THR A 531 -34.19 22.11 9.09
C THR A 531 -33.72 22.71 10.42
N ILE A 532 -33.23 21.87 11.33
CA ILE A 532 -32.50 22.33 12.52
C ILE A 532 -31.13 22.83 12.08
N LEU A 533 -30.87 24.11 12.32
CA LEU A 533 -29.63 24.77 11.90
C LEU A 533 -28.71 24.96 13.11
N ILE A 534 -27.53 24.35 13.10
CA ILE A 534 -26.52 24.51 14.15
C ILE A 534 -25.25 25.07 13.51
N SER A 535 -24.92 26.32 13.84
CA SER A 535 -23.77 27.03 13.30
C SER A 535 -22.71 27.27 14.36
N VAL A 536 -21.46 27.08 13.98
CA VAL A 536 -20.29 27.57 14.71
C VAL A 536 -19.73 28.78 13.97
N GLY A 537 -19.57 29.87 14.66
CA GLY A 537 -19.04 31.11 14.06
C GLY A 537 -18.51 32.09 15.09
N HIS A 538 -17.72 33.04 14.61
CA HIS A 538 -17.17 34.14 15.40
C HIS A 538 -17.85 35.50 15.10
N ASN A 539 -18.58 35.59 13.99
CA ASN A 539 -19.18 36.84 13.54
C ASN A 539 -20.47 37.11 14.30
N ALA A 540 -20.54 38.25 14.96
CA ALA A 540 -21.76 38.71 15.60
C ALA A 540 -22.93 38.89 14.60
N SER A 541 -22.63 39.04 13.30
CA SER A 541 -23.62 39.08 12.22
C SER A 541 -24.46 37.82 12.09
N LEU A 542 -23.94 36.66 12.54
CA LEU A 542 -24.65 35.39 12.49
C LEU A 542 -25.76 35.28 13.53
N GLU A 543 -25.71 36.02 14.63
CA GLU A 543 -26.78 36.00 15.68
C GLU A 543 -28.17 36.29 15.11
N ARG A 544 -28.27 37.19 14.12
CA ARG A 544 -29.54 37.57 13.48
C ARG A 544 -30.23 36.42 12.73
N PHE A 545 -29.48 35.33 12.43
CA PHE A 545 -30.01 34.17 11.74
C PHE A 545 -30.33 32.99 12.71
N HIS A 546 -30.16 33.18 14.01
CA HIS A 546 -30.34 32.12 14.98
C HIS A 546 -31.28 32.52 16.12
N TRP A 547 -32.13 31.58 16.52
CA TRP A 547 -33.04 31.78 17.64
C TRP A 547 -32.38 31.65 19.02
N GLN A 548 -31.29 30.90 19.07
CA GLN A 548 -30.59 30.54 20.29
C GLN A 548 -29.09 30.72 20.12
N VAL A 549 -28.41 31.14 21.18
CA VAL A 549 -26.95 31.23 21.24
C VAL A 549 -26.45 30.41 22.40
N LEU A 550 -25.49 29.51 22.11
CA LEU A 550 -24.72 28.76 23.09
C LEU A 550 -23.33 29.39 23.20
N GLU A 551 -23.01 29.93 24.36
CA GLU A 551 -21.69 30.50 24.64
C GLU A 551 -20.88 29.49 25.44
N LEU A 552 -19.76 28.98 24.85
CA LEU A 552 -18.82 28.13 25.57
C LEU A 552 -17.81 29.03 26.29
N GLN A 553 -17.67 28.80 27.60
CA GLN A 553 -16.76 29.57 28.47
C GLN A 553 -15.57 28.71 28.93
N SER A 554 -14.62 29.32 29.64
CA SER A 554 -13.51 28.58 30.26
C SER A 554 -14.03 27.60 31.33
N GLU A 555 -13.25 26.52 31.63
CA GLU A 555 -13.52 25.57 32.69
C GLU A 555 -14.81 24.72 32.55
N ALA A 556 -15.11 24.32 31.29
CA ALA A 556 -16.26 23.49 30.95
C ALA A 556 -17.63 24.12 31.23
N GLN A 557 -17.69 25.42 31.50
CA GLN A 557 -18.93 26.17 31.69
C GLN A 557 -19.52 26.57 30.32
N TRP A 558 -20.85 26.63 30.30
CA TRP A 558 -21.62 27.05 29.13
C TRP A 558 -22.81 27.91 29.53
N GLY A 559 -23.15 28.87 28.68
CA GLY A 559 -24.34 29.71 28.82
C GLY A 559 -25.25 29.54 27.62
N HIS A 560 -26.55 29.48 27.85
CA HIS A 560 -27.54 29.37 26.79
C HIS A 560 -28.54 30.54 26.90
N ARG A 561 -28.70 31.29 25.79
CA ARG A 561 -29.63 32.41 25.73
C ARG A 561 -30.49 32.37 24.46
N LYS A 562 -31.72 32.83 24.58
CA LYS A 562 -32.60 33.06 23.42
C LYS A 562 -32.36 34.46 22.84
N VAL A 563 -32.32 34.56 21.53
CA VAL A 563 -32.18 35.82 20.80
C VAL A 563 -33.57 36.44 20.61
N LYS A 564 -33.75 37.70 20.94
CA LYS A 564 -35.01 38.40 20.66
C LYS A 564 -35.11 38.64 19.15
N GLN A 565 -36.04 37.93 18.50
CA GLN A 565 -36.43 37.97 17.09
C GLN A 565 -35.25 38.01 16.11
N PRO A 566 -34.85 36.88 15.48
CA PRO A 566 -34.00 36.91 14.30
C PRO A 566 -34.77 37.50 13.11
N VAL A 567 -34.08 38.26 12.28
CA VAL A 567 -34.61 38.88 11.05
C VAL A 567 -34.84 37.83 9.97
#